data_d84ef14de117c8fc1b9b5d6ebedb751d
#
_entry.id   d84ef14de117c8fc1b9b5d6ebedb751d
#
_cell.length_a   1.000
_cell.length_b   1.000
_cell.length_c   1.000
_cell.angle_alpha   90.00
_cell.angle_beta   90.00
_cell.angle_gamma   90.00
#
_symmetry.space_group_name_H-M   'P 1'
#
loop_
_entity.id
_entity.type
_entity.pdbx_description
1 polymer ?
#
loop_
_entity_poly.entity_id
_entity_poly.type
_entity_poly.pdbx_seq_one_letter_code
_entity_poly.pdbx_strand_id
1 'polypeptide(L)'
;MERLLRESGHEVAAVLVGKSPARKLPAFFAGTIKAPVEMFESFNFVPSASNRKASSLKTGLYNILHMAGFIPSIRFISRRLKEIRPDVVVNFYDILGTMGYRLSGLKAPMVCLGHQFLFLHKDFRFPRTGYSGHYALNMFTRMVAWGSAKILALSFRPMPDDQKRRIKVVPPLLRPAVLDLRPASGADDPAVRDGGYIHGYMLNAGFSQDVLEWHAAHPEVPLRFFWDRADEAPVKVVDETLSFYYLNDEEFLRQMAGCHAYASTAGFESVCEAMYLGKPLLMVPSHIEQKCNAYDATEGCRMASGRDSVPSGGSEASGGDKAPGRGGEAPCGGSKASGGDKAPGGGGEAPCPAVASDRFDLDLLLHFADNEFVADKSFPDWARSADSVFLKELTFS
;
A
#
# COMPACT_ATOMS: atom_id res chain seq x y z
N MET A 1 -11.40 3.70 -10.94
CA MET A 1 -11.68 5.16 -11.02
C MET A 1 -12.20 5.59 -12.40
N GLU A 2 -11.47 5.39 -13.52
CA GLU A 2 -11.98 5.84 -14.85
C GLU A 2 -13.35 5.23 -15.19
N ARG A 3 -13.52 3.91 -15.00
CA ARG A 3 -14.82 3.24 -15.19
C ARG A 3 -15.93 3.92 -14.39
N LEU A 4 -15.68 4.12 -13.10
CA LEU A 4 -16.63 4.75 -12.17
C LEU A 4 -17.06 6.15 -12.64
N LEU A 5 -16.10 6.99 -13.05
CA LEU A 5 -16.38 8.34 -13.54
C LEU A 5 -17.21 8.30 -14.82
N ARG A 6 -16.88 7.44 -15.78
CA ARG A 6 -17.63 7.31 -17.04
C ARG A 6 -19.05 6.78 -16.85
N GLU A 7 -19.21 5.76 -16.02
CA GLU A 7 -20.54 5.22 -15.68
C GLU A 7 -21.45 6.24 -14.99
N SER A 8 -20.83 7.24 -14.33
CA SER A 8 -21.53 8.36 -13.70
C SER A 8 -21.70 9.58 -14.61
N GLY A 9 -21.44 9.45 -15.91
CA GLY A 9 -21.65 10.51 -16.91
C GLY A 9 -20.52 11.54 -17.02
N HIS A 10 -19.36 11.29 -16.38
CA HIS A 10 -18.19 12.16 -16.51
C HIS A 10 -17.30 11.72 -17.67
N GLU A 11 -16.67 12.68 -18.33
CA GLU A 11 -15.64 12.43 -19.34
C GLU A 11 -14.25 12.41 -18.67
N VAL A 12 -13.46 11.36 -18.95
CA VAL A 12 -12.04 11.32 -18.60
C VAL A 12 -11.26 11.73 -19.86
N ALA A 13 -10.86 12.99 -19.91
CA ALA A 13 -10.28 13.60 -21.11
C ALA A 13 -8.86 13.08 -21.42
N ALA A 14 -8.05 12.76 -20.40
CA ALA A 14 -6.74 12.14 -20.54
C ALA A 14 -6.27 11.48 -19.24
N VAL A 15 -5.40 10.48 -19.39
CA VAL A 15 -4.63 9.87 -18.29
C VAL A 15 -3.15 10.10 -18.55
N LEU A 16 -2.51 10.93 -17.72
CA LEU A 16 -1.09 11.22 -17.80
C LEU A 16 -0.33 10.27 -16.89
N VAL A 17 0.58 9.46 -17.44
CA VAL A 17 1.30 8.43 -16.70
C VAL A 17 2.78 8.75 -16.60
N GLY A 18 3.23 8.97 -15.36
CA GLY A 18 4.64 9.13 -15.05
C GLY A 18 5.37 7.80 -15.08
N LYS A 19 6.46 7.71 -15.84
CA LYS A 19 7.17 6.49 -16.05
C LYS A 19 8.66 6.68 -16.30
N SER A 20 9.45 5.73 -15.78
CA SER A 20 10.84 5.58 -16.18
C SER A 20 10.94 5.10 -17.63
N PRO A 21 11.88 5.62 -18.45
CA PRO A 21 12.10 5.16 -19.83
C PRO A 21 12.35 3.66 -19.96
N ALA A 22 12.91 3.04 -18.91
CA ALA A 22 13.24 1.62 -18.90
C ALA A 22 12.03 0.67 -18.70
N ARG A 23 10.87 1.18 -18.31
CA ARG A 23 9.68 0.35 -18.03
C ARG A 23 8.60 0.49 -19.11
N LYS A 24 8.04 -0.61 -19.60
CA LYS A 24 6.86 -0.63 -20.51
C LYS A 24 5.57 -0.57 -19.67
N LEU A 25 4.52 0.07 -20.12
CA LEU A 25 3.21 -0.07 -19.48
C LEU A 25 2.77 -1.53 -19.52
N PRO A 26 2.19 -2.06 -18.43
CA PRO A 26 1.61 -3.40 -18.46
C PRO A 26 0.57 -3.51 -19.58
N ALA A 27 0.53 -4.66 -20.27
CA ALA A 27 -0.35 -4.85 -21.42
C ALA A 27 -1.86 -4.67 -21.05
N PHE A 28 -2.24 -5.07 -19.85
CA PHE A 28 -3.62 -4.92 -19.34
C PHE A 28 -4.06 -3.46 -19.23
N PHE A 29 -3.12 -2.53 -19.00
CA PHE A 29 -3.43 -1.11 -18.83
C PHE A 29 -4.08 -0.53 -20.09
N ALA A 30 -3.52 -0.85 -21.27
CA ALA A 30 -4.05 -0.39 -22.55
C ALA A 30 -5.47 -0.96 -22.86
N GLY A 31 -5.78 -2.15 -22.35
CA GLY A 31 -7.10 -2.77 -22.49
C GLY A 31 -8.15 -2.26 -21.51
N THR A 32 -7.71 -1.73 -20.37
CA THR A 32 -8.59 -1.31 -19.27
C THR A 32 -8.94 0.18 -19.37
N ILE A 33 -7.99 1.04 -19.78
CA ILE A 33 -8.17 2.50 -19.85
C ILE A 33 -8.69 2.88 -21.23
N LYS A 34 -9.84 3.56 -21.28
CA LYS A 34 -10.48 4.02 -22.52
C LYS A 34 -10.10 5.46 -22.89
N ALA A 35 -9.64 6.24 -21.91
CA ALA A 35 -9.16 7.60 -22.14
C ALA A 35 -7.82 7.61 -22.87
N PRO A 36 -7.49 8.67 -23.61
CA PRO A 36 -6.14 8.86 -24.14
C PRO A 36 -5.09 8.76 -23.04
N VAL A 37 -4.11 7.86 -23.22
CA VAL A 37 -3.00 7.68 -22.29
C VAL A 37 -1.76 8.35 -22.84
N GLU A 38 -1.22 9.31 -22.11
CA GLU A 38 -0.01 10.05 -22.50
C GLU A 38 1.07 9.83 -21.42
N MET A 39 2.30 9.55 -21.84
CA MET A 39 3.40 9.24 -20.93
C MET A 39 4.37 10.40 -20.80
N PHE A 40 4.93 10.55 -19.60
CA PHE A 40 6.02 11.47 -19.32
C PHE A 40 7.09 10.78 -18.46
N GLU A 41 8.31 11.29 -18.52
CA GLU A 41 9.40 10.78 -17.69
C GLU A 41 9.20 11.19 -16.23
N SER A 42 9.24 10.22 -15.31
CA SER A 42 9.07 10.43 -13.86
C SER A 42 10.22 9.81 -13.06
N PHE A 43 10.18 10.05 -11.75
CA PHE A 43 11.20 9.59 -10.80
C PHE A 43 11.44 8.09 -10.85
N ASN A 44 12.70 7.70 -10.61
CA ASN A 44 13.11 6.30 -10.50
C ASN A 44 13.44 5.95 -9.04
N PHE A 45 13.03 4.74 -8.62
CA PHE A 45 13.55 4.15 -7.41
C PHE A 45 14.85 3.39 -7.72
N VAL A 46 15.90 3.68 -6.96
CA VAL A 46 17.20 3.00 -7.09
C VAL A 46 17.20 1.77 -6.16
N PRO A 47 17.31 0.54 -6.69
CA PRO A 47 17.38 -0.66 -5.88
C PRO A 47 18.61 -0.66 -4.97
N SER A 48 18.53 -1.34 -3.82
CA SER A 48 19.70 -1.63 -3.01
C SER A 48 20.54 -2.76 -3.61
N ALA A 49 21.78 -2.90 -3.17
CA ALA A 49 22.69 -3.96 -3.68
C ALA A 49 22.15 -5.38 -3.44
N SER A 50 21.37 -5.60 -2.36
CA SER A 50 20.75 -6.90 -2.06
C SER A 50 19.45 -7.16 -2.83
N ASN A 51 18.95 -6.21 -3.59
CA ASN A 51 17.63 -6.24 -4.23
C ASN A 51 16.46 -6.59 -3.28
N ARG A 52 16.63 -6.42 -1.95
CA ARG A 52 15.59 -6.64 -0.92
C ARG A 52 14.91 -5.34 -0.50
N LYS A 53 15.67 -4.24 -0.47
CA LYS A 53 15.20 -2.93 0.03
C LYS A 53 15.55 -1.82 -0.96
N ALA A 54 14.67 -0.83 -1.11
CA ALA A 54 15.01 0.39 -1.84
C ALA A 54 15.95 1.25 -0.98
N SER A 55 17.03 1.79 -1.58
CA SER A 55 17.91 2.71 -0.89
C SER A 55 17.33 4.13 -0.94
N SER A 56 16.63 4.54 0.13
CA SER A 56 15.98 5.86 0.21
C SER A 56 16.96 7.02 0.02
N LEU A 57 18.17 6.92 0.59
CA LEU A 57 19.19 7.97 0.46
C LEU A 57 19.73 8.07 -0.97
N LYS A 58 20.09 6.93 -1.58
CA LYS A 58 20.56 6.90 -2.99
C LYS A 58 19.49 7.36 -3.94
N THR A 59 18.24 6.94 -3.73
CA THR A 59 17.08 7.38 -4.53
C THR A 59 16.85 8.88 -4.40
N GLY A 60 16.89 9.42 -3.17
CA GLY A 60 16.72 10.85 -2.93
C GLY A 60 17.82 11.67 -3.59
N LEU A 61 19.10 11.30 -3.39
CA LEU A 61 20.24 12.00 -3.99
C LEU A 61 20.22 11.92 -5.53
N TYR A 62 19.94 10.74 -6.08
CA TYR A 62 19.80 10.55 -7.52
C TYR A 62 18.74 11.48 -8.11
N ASN A 63 17.54 11.49 -7.54
CA ASN A 63 16.43 12.32 -8.03
C ASN A 63 16.71 13.83 -7.86
N ILE A 64 17.37 14.26 -6.78
CA ILE A 64 17.78 15.65 -6.59
C ILE A 64 18.79 16.07 -7.68
N LEU A 65 19.80 15.25 -7.96
CA LEU A 65 20.80 15.54 -8.99
C LEU A 65 20.19 15.57 -10.41
N HIS A 66 19.10 14.84 -10.64
CA HIS A 66 18.43 14.75 -11.94
C HIS A 66 17.17 15.63 -12.04
N MET A 67 16.92 16.50 -11.04
CA MET A 67 15.72 17.37 -11.02
C MET A 67 15.56 18.21 -12.31
N ALA A 68 16.65 18.70 -12.87
CA ALA A 68 16.61 19.47 -14.12
C ALA A 68 16.09 18.64 -15.32
N GLY A 69 16.32 17.33 -15.32
CA GLY A 69 15.81 16.39 -16.33
C GLY A 69 14.30 16.27 -16.36
N PHE A 70 13.61 16.56 -15.24
CA PHE A 70 12.15 16.49 -15.16
C PHE A 70 11.43 17.80 -15.57
N ILE A 71 12.16 18.87 -15.83
CA ILE A 71 11.55 20.13 -16.30
C ILE A 71 10.74 19.94 -17.57
N PRO A 72 11.16 19.16 -18.59
CA PRO A 72 10.35 18.88 -19.76
C PRO A 72 9.02 18.21 -19.42
N SER A 73 9.03 17.23 -18.49
CA SER A 73 7.82 16.55 -18.02
C SER A 73 6.86 17.51 -17.30
N ILE A 74 7.36 18.36 -16.41
CA ILE A 74 6.55 19.39 -15.73
C ILE A 74 5.91 20.35 -16.76
N ARG A 75 6.69 20.81 -17.76
CA ARG A 75 6.19 21.68 -18.84
C ARG A 75 5.18 20.97 -19.72
N PHE A 76 5.41 19.69 -20.03
CA PHE A 76 4.47 18.85 -20.78
C PHE A 76 3.13 18.76 -20.06
N ILE A 77 3.12 18.36 -18.77
CA ILE A 77 1.91 18.28 -17.96
C ILE A 77 1.18 19.62 -17.90
N SER A 78 1.93 20.70 -17.65
CA SER A 78 1.35 22.07 -17.60
C SER A 78 0.69 22.47 -18.92
N ARG A 79 1.32 22.18 -20.07
CA ARG A 79 0.77 22.45 -21.39
C ARG A 79 -0.50 21.63 -21.63
N ARG A 80 -0.47 20.32 -21.36
CA ARG A 80 -1.62 19.44 -21.55
C ARG A 80 -2.82 19.88 -20.71
N LEU A 81 -2.61 20.23 -19.44
CA LEU A 81 -3.67 20.78 -18.59
C LEU A 81 -4.29 22.07 -19.14
N LYS A 82 -3.48 22.97 -19.75
CA LYS A 82 -3.97 24.21 -20.39
C LYS A 82 -4.76 23.93 -21.66
N GLU A 83 -4.36 22.92 -22.43
CA GLU A 83 -5.04 22.49 -23.66
C GLU A 83 -6.37 21.82 -23.35
N ILE A 84 -6.39 20.88 -22.41
CA ILE A 84 -7.58 20.10 -22.01
C ILE A 84 -8.59 20.98 -21.26
N ARG A 85 -8.13 21.87 -20.38
CA ARG A 85 -8.95 22.69 -19.47
C ARG A 85 -9.96 21.85 -18.68
N PRO A 86 -9.50 20.84 -17.92
CA PRO A 86 -10.40 19.98 -17.18
C PRO A 86 -11.13 20.75 -16.08
N ASP A 87 -12.32 20.29 -15.70
CA ASP A 87 -13.07 20.80 -14.55
C ASP A 87 -12.46 20.33 -13.22
N VAL A 88 -11.82 19.15 -13.22
CA VAL A 88 -11.15 18.57 -12.06
C VAL A 88 -9.87 17.85 -12.49
N VAL A 89 -8.82 17.98 -11.69
CA VAL A 89 -7.58 17.21 -11.85
C VAL A 89 -7.47 16.21 -10.69
N VAL A 90 -7.37 14.91 -10.98
CA VAL A 90 -7.12 13.87 -9.96
C VAL A 90 -5.65 13.47 -10.01
N ASN A 91 -4.95 13.61 -8.88
CA ASN A 91 -3.54 13.28 -8.75
C ASN A 91 -3.35 12.03 -7.86
N PHE A 92 -2.89 10.94 -8.46
CA PHE A 92 -2.56 9.69 -7.79
C PHE A 92 -1.11 9.68 -7.28
N TYR A 93 -0.85 10.54 -6.30
CA TYR A 93 0.44 10.63 -5.59
C TYR A 93 1.67 10.94 -6.48
N ASP A 94 1.49 11.72 -7.56
CA ASP A 94 2.57 12.11 -8.46
C ASP A 94 3.02 13.56 -8.21
N ILE A 95 4.32 13.76 -7.87
CA ILE A 95 4.88 15.09 -7.57
C ILE A 95 5.04 15.94 -8.83
N LEU A 96 5.39 15.34 -9.98
CA LEU A 96 5.52 16.10 -11.25
C LEU A 96 4.14 16.54 -11.74
N GLY A 97 3.10 15.73 -11.50
CA GLY A 97 1.70 16.09 -11.70
C GLY A 97 1.33 17.35 -10.90
N THR A 98 1.69 17.38 -9.61
CA THR A 98 1.49 18.57 -8.76
C THR A 98 2.26 19.80 -9.30
N MET A 99 3.54 19.64 -9.64
CA MET A 99 4.35 20.73 -10.17
C MET A 99 3.81 21.26 -11.50
N GLY A 100 3.40 20.36 -12.42
CA GLY A 100 2.79 20.72 -13.70
C GLY A 100 1.45 21.43 -13.52
N TYR A 101 0.61 20.95 -12.61
CA TYR A 101 -0.64 21.63 -12.25
C TYR A 101 -0.38 23.04 -11.71
N ARG A 102 0.56 23.22 -10.78
CA ARG A 102 0.91 24.54 -10.25
C ARG A 102 1.46 25.48 -11.32
N LEU A 103 2.32 24.96 -12.21
CA LEU A 103 2.87 25.73 -13.33
C LEU A 103 1.79 26.09 -14.36
N SER A 104 0.73 25.30 -14.50
CA SER A 104 -0.37 25.59 -15.44
C SER A 104 -1.17 26.83 -15.07
N GLY A 105 -1.23 27.16 -13.79
CA GLY A 105 -2.08 28.25 -13.28
C GLY A 105 -3.58 27.97 -13.39
N LEU A 106 -3.96 26.70 -13.59
CA LEU A 106 -5.36 26.29 -13.70
C LEU A 106 -6.12 26.61 -12.42
N LYS A 107 -7.38 27.06 -12.57
CA LYS A 107 -8.27 27.30 -11.42
C LYS A 107 -9.11 26.06 -11.06
N ALA A 108 -9.22 25.09 -11.95
CA ALA A 108 -9.89 23.83 -11.68
C ALA A 108 -9.28 23.17 -10.45
N PRO A 109 -10.10 22.60 -9.53
CA PRO A 109 -9.59 21.99 -8.32
C PRO A 109 -8.75 20.74 -8.62
N MET A 110 -7.64 20.57 -7.88
CA MET A 110 -6.89 19.32 -7.85
C MET A 110 -7.27 18.52 -6.62
N VAL A 111 -7.64 17.27 -6.82
CA VAL A 111 -7.89 16.28 -5.77
C VAL A 111 -6.73 15.31 -5.73
N CYS A 112 -6.09 15.20 -4.59
CA CYS A 112 -5.04 14.20 -4.36
C CYS A 112 -5.66 12.90 -3.82
N LEU A 113 -5.26 11.76 -4.36
CA LEU A 113 -5.76 10.44 -3.99
C LEU A 113 -4.61 9.47 -3.77
N GLY A 114 -4.61 8.77 -2.64
CA GLY A 114 -3.63 7.72 -2.33
C GLY A 114 -3.58 7.39 -0.84
N HIS A 115 -3.09 6.18 -0.52
CA HIS A 115 -2.94 5.74 0.85
C HIS A 115 -1.88 6.56 1.63
N GLN A 116 -0.82 6.97 0.94
CA GLN A 116 0.28 7.74 1.55
C GLN A 116 -0.18 9.06 2.18
N PHE A 117 -1.30 9.62 1.72
CA PHE A 117 -1.88 10.83 2.32
C PHE A 117 -2.44 10.58 3.73
N LEU A 118 -2.75 9.33 4.09
CA LEU A 118 -3.16 8.98 5.45
C LEU A 118 -2.04 9.26 6.47
N PHE A 119 -0.77 9.19 6.06
CA PHE A 119 0.38 9.53 6.91
C PHE A 119 0.42 10.99 7.35
N LEU A 120 -0.35 11.86 6.71
CA LEU A 120 -0.54 13.26 7.15
C LEU A 120 -1.69 13.42 8.13
N HIS A 121 -2.53 12.41 8.33
CA HIS A 121 -3.69 12.48 9.21
C HIS A 121 -3.26 12.63 10.67
N LYS A 122 -3.95 13.45 11.45
CA LYS A 122 -3.61 13.74 12.86
C LYS A 122 -3.58 12.50 13.76
N ASP A 123 -4.43 11.52 13.48
CA ASP A 123 -4.60 10.31 14.28
C ASP A 123 -3.82 9.10 13.71
N PHE A 124 -3.07 9.28 12.62
CA PHE A 124 -2.23 8.22 12.08
C PHE A 124 -1.05 7.93 13.01
N ARG A 125 -0.85 6.67 13.35
CA ARG A 125 0.23 6.20 14.22
C ARG A 125 1.35 5.60 13.40
N PHE A 126 2.57 6.11 13.61
CA PHE A 126 3.77 5.58 12.98
C PHE A 126 4.41 4.48 13.81
N PRO A 127 5.09 3.49 13.19
CA PRO A 127 5.95 2.59 13.93
C PRO A 127 7.03 3.37 14.70
N ARG A 128 7.42 2.87 15.86
CA ARG A 128 8.36 3.57 16.78
C ARG A 128 9.79 3.70 16.24
N THR A 129 10.12 3.02 15.15
CA THR A 129 11.44 3.04 14.49
C THR A 129 11.40 3.81 13.18
N GLY A 130 12.51 4.43 12.77
CA GLY A 130 12.63 5.08 11.45
C GLY A 130 12.15 6.53 11.39
N TYR A 131 12.24 7.29 12.48
CA TYR A 131 11.76 8.69 12.56
C TYR A 131 12.24 9.61 11.43
N SER A 132 13.50 9.51 11.01
CA SER A 132 14.03 10.31 9.90
C SER A 132 13.33 9.96 8.57
N GLY A 133 13.06 8.67 8.34
CA GLY A 133 12.32 8.20 7.17
C GLY A 133 10.87 8.68 7.18
N HIS A 134 10.20 8.66 8.33
CA HIS A 134 8.82 9.17 8.46
C HIS A 134 8.75 10.68 8.18
N TYR A 135 9.72 11.45 8.68
CA TYR A 135 9.78 12.89 8.40
C TYR A 135 9.95 13.16 6.90
N ALA A 136 10.89 12.48 6.25
CA ALA A 136 11.13 12.62 4.81
C ALA A 136 9.90 12.23 3.99
N LEU A 137 9.24 11.12 4.35
CA LEU A 137 8.00 10.67 3.72
C LEU A 137 6.89 11.71 3.88
N ASN A 138 6.69 12.26 5.09
CA ASN A 138 5.69 13.29 5.34
C ASN A 138 5.98 14.60 4.60
N MET A 139 7.25 15.00 4.50
CA MET A 139 7.65 16.17 3.72
C MET A 139 7.32 15.98 2.24
N PHE A 140 7.70 14.83 1.68
CA PHE A 140 7.38 14.49 0.29
C PHE A 140 5.87 14.47 0.04
N THR A 141 5.11 13.81 0.92
CA THR A 141 3.64 13.74 0.82
C THR A 141 2.99 15.13 0.86
N ARG A 142 3.49 16.04 1.71
CA ARG A 142 3.03 17.44 1.72
C ARG A 142 3.34 18.17 0.42
N MET A 143 4.49 17.90 -0.19
CA MET A 143 4.84 18.48 -1.48
C MET A 143 3.91 17.97 -2.58
N VAL A 144 3.59 16.68 -2.59
CA VAL A 144 2.61 16.11 -3.53
C VAL A 144 1.22 16.72 -3.34
N ALA A 145 0.81 16.97 -2.10
CA ALA A 145 -0.48 17.58 -1.78
C ALA A 145 -0.51 19.12 -2.00
N TRP A 146 0.59 19.73 -2.40
CA TRP A 146 0.69 21.20 -2.48
C TRP A 146 -0.27 21.81 -3.49
N GLY A 147 -1.18 22.63 -2.98
CA GLY A 147 -2.20 23.32 -3.78
C GLY A 147 -3.43 22.46 -4.10
N SER A 148 -3.56 21.26 -3.53
CA SER A 148 -4.78 20.48 -3.66
C SER A 148 -5.96 21.16 -2.97
N ALA A 149 -7.13 21.07 -3.58
CA ALA A 149 -8.39 21.51 -2.98
C ALA A 149 -8.88 20.52 -1.92
N LYS A 150 -8.66 19.23 -2.14
CA LYS A 150 -9.08 18.13 -1.29
C LYS A 150 -8.06 16.97 -1.36
N ILE A 151 -7.92 16.24 -0.27
CA ILE A 151 -7.09 15.03 -0.18
C ILE A 151 -7.99 13.87 0.21
N LEU A 152 -8.00 12.82 -0.62
CA LEU A 152 -8.70 11.57 -0.38
C LEU A 152 -7.66 10.53 0.06
N ALA A 153 -7.62 10.23 1.34
CA ALA A 153 -6.68 9.29 1.93
C ALA A 153 -7.31 7.90 1.99
N LEU A 154 -6.80 6.96 1.20
CA LEU A 154 -7.22 5.56 1.25
C LEU A 154 -6.83 4.95 2.60
N SER A 155 -7.72 4.17 3.19
CA SER A 155 -7.50 3.58 4.52
C SER A 155 -7.98 2.13 4.59
N PHE A 156 -7.30 1.32 5.41
CA PHE A 156 -7.76 -0.04 5.75
C PHE A 156 -9.05 -0.04 6.58
N ARG A 157 -9.38 1.07 7.24
CA ARG A 157 -10.57 1.18 8.11
C ARG A 157 -11.17 2.58 8.07
N PRO A 158 -12.45 2.74 8.40
CA PRO A 158 -13.04 4.06 8.60
C PRO A 158 -12.31 4.83 9.71
N MET A 159 -12.04 6.09 9.47
CA MET A 159 -11.49 7.04 10.45
C MET A 159 -12.20 8.39 10.30
N PRO A 160 -12.27 9.21 11.37
CA PRO A 160 -12.77 10.58 11.26
C PRO A 160 -11.95 11.41 10.25
N ASP A 161 -12.60 12.32 9.54
CA ASP A 161 -11.91 13.24 8.64
C ASP A 161 -11.01 14.24 9.39
N ASP A 162 -9.88 14.62 8.82
CA ASP A 162 -9.06 15.72 9.34
C ASP A 162 -9.38 17.02 8.59
N GLN A 163 -10.39 17.74 9.07
CA GLN A 163 -10.85 18.98 8.44
C GLN A 163 -9.75 20.04 8.35
N LYS A 164 -8.87 20.13 9.37
CA LYS A 164 -7.77 21.11 9.39
C LYS A 164 -6.79 20.89 8.26
N ARG A 165 -6.54 19.64 7.90
CA ARG A 165 -5.62 19.25 6.81
C ARG A 165 -6.34 18.97 5.50
N ARG A 166 -7.67 19.12 5.46
CA ARG A 166 -8.53 18.82 4.30
C ARG A 166 -8.39 17.36 3.82
N ILE A 167 -8.18 16.46 4.76
CA ILE A 167 -8.07 15.03 4.51
C ILE A 167 -9.41 14.37 4.76
N LYS A 168 -9.97 13.79 3.73
CA LYS A 168 -11.12 12.89 3.77
C LYS A 168 -10.59 11.46 3.78
N VAL A 169 -10.97 10.70 4.78
CA VAL A 169 -10.64 9.26 4.82
C VAL A 169 -11.64 8.50 3.96
N VAL A 170 -11.14 7.72 3.02
CA VAL A 170 -11.97 7.02 2.03
C VAL A 170 -11.57 5.54 1.95
N PRO A 171 -12.50 4.66 1.52
CA PRO A 171 -12.21 3.25 1.35
C PRO A 171 -11.19 2.99 0.23
N PRO A 172 -10.54 1.81 0.23
CA PRO A 172 -9.66 1.41 -0.86
C PRO A 172 -10.45 1.22 -2.16
N LEU A 173 -9.80 1.54 -3.30
CA LEU A 173 -10.35 1.28 -4.63
C LEU A 173 -9.91 -0.11 -5.08
N LEU A 174 -10.73 -1.11 -4.83
CA LEU A 174 -10.46 -2.47 -5.27
C LEU A 174 -10.77 -2.64 -6.76
N ARG A 175 -10.08 -3.58 -7.40
CA ARG A 175 -10.38 -3.98 -8.78
C ARG A 175 -11.77 -4.64 -8.85
N PRO A 176 -12.57 -4.38 -9.90
CA PRO A 176 -13.87 -5.02 -10.07
C PRO A 176 -13.80 -6.55 -9.96
N ALA A 177 -12.78 -7.15 -10.57
CA ALA A 177 -12.57 -8.59 -10.51
C ALA A 177 -12.45 -9.15 -9.09
N VAL A 178 -11.91 -8.36 -8.13
CA VAL A 178 -11.86 -8.75 -6.71
C VAL A 178 -13.23 -8.65 -6.05
N LEU A 179 -13.97 -7.58 -6.37
CA LEU A 179 -15.33 -7.39 -5.83
C LEU A 179 -16.28 -8.48 -6.27
N ASP A 180 -16.12 -8.97 -7.51
CA ASP A 180 -16.92 -10.04 -8.10
C ASP A 180 -16.62 -11.41 -7.47
N LEU A 181 -15.40 -11.65 -6.96
CA LEU A 181 -15.02 -12.90 -6.28
C LEU A 181 -15.73 -13.11 -4.92
N ARG A 182 -16.28 -12.06 -4.33
CA ARG A 182 -17.02 -12.15 -3.08
C ARG A 182 -18.35 -11.41 -3.22
N PRO A 183 -19.44 -12.09 -3.65
CA PRO A 183 -20.74 -11.45 -3.83
C PRO A 183 -21.29 -10.88 -2.51
N ALA A 184 -22.09 -9.80 -2.62
CA ALA A 184 -22.68 -9.10 -1.46
C ALA A 184 -23.62 -9.99 -0.62
N SER A 185 -24.12 -11.08 -1.20
CA SER A 185 -25.07 -12.02 -0.57
C SER A 185 -24.47 -12.90 0.54
N GLY A 186 -23.15 -12.83 0.79
CA GLY A 186 -22.48 -13.68 1.78
C GLY A 186 -22.49 -15.18 1.42
N ALA A 187 -22.90 -15.55 0.20
CA ALA A 187 -22.80 -16.91 -0.27
C ALA A 187 -21.32 -17.31 -0.38
N ASP A 188 -20.98 -18.49 0.15
CA ASP A 188 -19.65 -19.08 -0.02
C ASP A 188 -19.42 -19.31 -1.51
N ASP A 189 -18.56 -18.45 -2.11
CA ASP A 189 -18.14 -18.64 -3.49
C ASP A 189 -17.15 -19.81 -3.56
N PRO A 190 -17.40 -20.83 -4.42
CA PRO A 190 -16.44 -21.90 -4.64
C PRO A 190 -15.05 -21.42 -5.04
N ALA A 191 -14.93 -20.25 -5.67
CA ALA A 191 -13.66 -19.65 -6.07
C ALA A 191 -12.81 -19.16 -4.89
N VAL A 192 -13.42 -18.96 -3.69
CA VAL A 192 -12.73 -18.49 -2.47
C VAL A 192 -12.39 -19.66 -1.53
N ARG A 193 -12.60 -20.90 -1.96
CA ARG A 193 -12.26 -22.08 -1.17
C ARG A 193 -10.75 -22.18 -0.91
N ASP A 194 -10.41 -22.69 0.26
CA ASP A 194 -9.03 -22.99 0.64
C ASP A 194 -8.47 -24.12 -0.24
N GLY A 195 -7.51 -23.79 -1.07
CA GLY A 195 -6.80 -24.73 -1.94
C GLY A 195 -5.56 -25.35 -1.29
N GLY A 196 -5.31 -25.09 -0.01
CA GLY A 196 -4.23 -25.70 0.77
C GLY A 196 -2.83 -25.23 0.34
N TYR A 197 -2.69 -24.04 -0.25
CA TYR A 197 -1.39 -23.49 -0.65
C TYR A 197 -1.18 -22.06 -0.12
N ILE A 198 0.07 -21.69 0.07
CA ILE A 198 0.44 -20.31 0.36
C ILE A 198 0.64 -19.57 -0.97
N HIS A 199 -0.08 -18.47 -1.13
CA HIS A 199 0.13 -17.51 -2.22
C HIS A 199 1.06 -16.39 -1.74
N GLY A 200 1.98 -15.94 -2.60
CA GLY A 200 2.89 -14.86 -2.23
C GLY A 200 3.16 -13.86 -3.35
N TYR A 201 3.51 -12.64 -2.95
CA TYR A 201 4.01 -11.59 -3.84
C TYR A 201 5.24 -10.90 -3.27
N MET A 202 6.29 -10.84 -4.05
CA MET A 202 7.50 -10.10 -3.68
C MET A 202 7.83 -9.03 -4.74
N LEU A 203 7.81 -7.78 -4.33
CA LEU A 203 8.20 -6.65 -5.20
C LEU A 203 9.66 -6.77 -5.65
N ASN A 204 10.53 -7.32 -4.78
CA ASN A 204 11.94 -7.50 -5.03
C ASN A 204 12.29 -8.98 -4.97
N ALA A 205 12.81 -9.53 -6.06
CA ALA A 205 13.19 -10.94 -6.18
C ALA A 205 14.27 -11.39 -5.17
N GLY A 206 14.97 -10.46 -4.50
CA GLY A 206 15.94 -10.77 -3.45
C GLY A 206 15.35 -11.49 -2.22
N PHE A 207 14.03 -11.51 -2.07
CA PHE A 207 13.33 -12.29 -1.04
C PHE A 207 13.08 -13.74 -1.42
N SER A 208 13.30 -14.12 -2.70
CA SER A 208 13.08 -15.51 -3.14
C SER A 208 13.94 -16.52 -2.41
N GLN A 209 15.10 -16.10 -1.93
CA GLN A 209 15.99 -16.96 -1.15
C GLN A 209 15.36 -17.40 0.17
N ASP A 210 14.65 -16.51 0.87
CA ASP A 210 13.93 -16.84 2.11
C ASP A 210 12.89 -17.94 1.86
N VAL A 211 12.18 -17.85 0.73
CA VAL A 211 11.15 -18.82 0.33
C VAL A 211 11.77 -20.16 -0.03
N LEU A 212 12.89 -20.17 -0.79
CA LEU A 212 13.61 -21.39 -1.17
C LEU A 212 14.20 -22.10 0.06
N GLU A 213 14.80 -21.36 0.99
CA GLU A 213 15.37 -21.91 2.23
C GLU A 213 14.27 -22.53 3.12
N TRP A 214 13.15 -21.86 3.26
CA TRP A 214 12.02 -22.39 4.01
C TRP A 214 11.44 -23.64 3.35
N HIS A 215 11.24 -23.60 2.03
CA HIS A 215 10.68 -24.72 1.26
C HIS A 215 11.58 -25.97 1.30
N ALA A 216 12.88 -25.81 1.33
CA ALA A 216 13.80 -26.94 1.46
C ALA A 216 13.60 -27.73 2.77
N ALA A 217 13.07 -27.09 3.81
CA ALA A 217 12.71 -27.75 5.08
C ALA A 217 11.24 -28.24 5.12
N HIS A 218 10.38 -27.74 4.21
CA HIS A 218 8.95 -28.03 4.17
C HIS A 218 8.50 -28.34 2.71
N PRO A 219 9.06 -29.35 2.06
CA PRO A 219 8.82 -29.64 0.64
C PRO A 219 7.38 -30.10 0.35
N GLU A 220 6.62 -30.48 1.36
CA GLU A 220 5.21 -30.92 1.25
C GLU A 220 4.23 -29.74 1.15
N VAL A 221 4.63 -28.50 1.52
CA VAL A 221 3.72 -27.35 1.54
C VAL A 221 3.70 -26.66 0.17
N PRO A 222 2.53 -26.60 -0.50
CA PRO A 222 2.48 -25.97 -1.81
C PRO A 222 2.63 -24.44 -1.73
N LEU A 223 3.54 -23.89 -2.53
CA LEU A 223 3.87 -22.46 -2.59
C LEU A 223 3.72 -21.92 -4.01
N ARG A 224 3.05 -20.78 -4.14
CA ARG A 224 2.84 -20.08 -5.42
C ARG A 224 3.18 -18.61 -5.26
N PHE A 225 4.40 -18.23 -5.65
CA PHE A 225 4.92 -16.89 -5.47
C PHE A 225 4.99 -16.11 -6.78
N PHE A 226 4.59 -14.85 -6.74
CA PHE A 226 4.72 -13.90 -7.85
C PHE A 226 5.89 -12.96 -7.61
N TRP A 227 6.64 -12.66 -8.67
CA TRP A 227 7.79 -11.76 -8.66
C TRP A 227 7.88 -10.91 -9.94
N ASP A 228 8.70 -9.87 -9.89
CA ASP A 228 8.96 -8.99 -11.04
C ASP A 228 10.29 -9.41 -11.73
N ARG A 229 10.36 -10.65 -12.25
CA ARG A 229 11.51 -11.20 -12.99
C ARG A 229 11.13 -11.50 -14.44
N ALA A 230 11.18 -10.42 -15.29
CA ALA A 230 10.90 -10.54 -16.72
C ALA A 230 12.00 -11.29 -17.51
N ASP A 231 13.14 -11.56 -16.89
CA ASP A 231 14.28 -12.33 -17.43
C ASP A 231 14.12 -13.84 -17.23
N GLU A 232 13.14 -14.26 -16.42
CA GLU A 232 12.81 -15.68 -16.21
C GLU A 232 11.62 -16.13 -17.06
N ALA A 233 11.35 -17.43 -17.10
CA ALA A 233 10.14 -17.97 -17.72
C ALA A 233 8.87 -17.41 -17.05
N PRO A 234 7.73 -17.28 -17.77
CA PRO A 234 6.46 -16.83 -17.18
C PRO A 234 6.04 -17.63 -15.95
N VAL A 235 6.38 -18.92 -15.89
CA VAL A 235 6.27 -19.78 -14.72
C VAL A 235 7.58 -20.52 -14.56
N LYS A 236 8.25 -20.31 -13.44
CA LYS A 236 9.45 -21.06 -13.05
C LYS A 236 9.04 -22.11 -12.03
N VAL A 237 8.93 -23.34 -12.47
CA VAL A 237 8.68 -24.50 -11.60
C VAL A 237 10.01 -24.87 -10.94
N VAL A 238 10.07 -24.87 -9.61
CA VAL A 238 11.21 -25.33 -8.82
C VAL A 238 11.08 -26.85 -8.62
N ASP A 239 9.91 -27.29 -8.16
CA ASP A 239 9.53 -28.69 -8.00
C ASP A 239 8.00 -28.85 -8.05
N GLU A 240 7.46 -29.99 -7.56
CA GLU A 240 6.02 -30.29 -7.61
C GLU A 240 5.17 -29.34 -6.72
N THR A 241 5.77 -28.72 -5.72
CA THR A 241 5.07 -27.92 -4.70
C THR A 241 5.49 -26.44 -4.72
N LEU A 242 6.61 -26.03 -5.34
CA LEU A 242 7.03 -24.63 -5.43
C LEU A 242 7.11 -24.14 -6.86
N SER A 243 6.39 -23.06 -7.15
CA SER A 243 6.47 -22.33 -8.42
C SER A 243 6.52 -20.81 -8.21
N PHE A 244 7.36 -20.14 -9.04
CA PHE A 244 7.40 -18.69 -9.15
C PHE A 244 6.77 -18.25 -10.47
N TYR A 245 5.93 -17.23 -10.40
CA TYR A 245 5.17 -16.69 -11.54
C TYR A 245 5.63 -15.27 -11.85
N TYR A 246 5.81 -14.95 -13.12
CA TYR A 246 5.84 -13.55 -13.54
C TYR A 246 4.47 -12.93 -13.35
N LEU A 247 4.40 -11.68 -12.89
CA LEU A 247 3.15 -11.01 -12.53
C LEU A 247 2.16 -11.00 -13.69
N ASN A 248 1.03 -11.68 -13.49
CA ASN A 248 -0.14 -11.72 -14.35
C ASN A 248 -1.37 -11.43 -13.49
N ASP A 249 -2.15 -10.44 -13.87
CA ASP A 249 -3.23 -9.88 -13.04
C ASP A 249 -4.35 -10.90 -12.75
N GLU A 250 -4.81 -11.63 -13.76
CA GLU A 250 -5.90 -12.60 -13.61
C GLU A 250 -5.46 -13.79 -12.78
N GLU A 251 -4.31 -14.35 -13.12
CA GLU A 251 -3.75 -15.52 -12.42
C GLU A 251 -3.40 -15.17 -10.96
N PHE A 252 -2.88 -13.96 -10.73
CA PHE A 252 -2.58 -13.47 -9.38
C PHE A 252 -3.84 -13.45 -8.50
N LEU A 253 -4.93 -12.86 -9.00
CA LEU A 253 -6.19 -12.79 -8.26
C LEU A 253 -6.83 -14.16 -8.06
N ARG A 254 -6.83 -15.01 -9.09
CA ARG A 254 -7.35 -16.37 -9.00
C ARG A 254 -6.62 -17.17 -7.92
N GLN A 255 -5.30 -17.05 -7.86
CA GLN A 255 -4.50 -17.75 -6.85
C GLN A 255 -4.67 -17.12 -5.46
N MET A 256 -4.80 -15.80 -5.34
CA MET A 256 -5.10 -15.15 -4.06
C MET A 256 -6.47 -15.61 -3.52
N ALA A 257 -7.49 -15.70 -4.37
CA ALA A 257 -8.81 -16.14 -3.94
C ALA A 257 -8.81 -17.57 -3.40
N GLY A 258 -8.05 -18.48 -4.03
CA GLY A 258 -7.98 -19.88 -3.64
C GLY A 258 -6.90 -20.24 -2.62
N CYS A 259 -6.09 -19.32 -2.13
CA CYS A 259 -5.02 -19.65 -1.18
C CYS A 259 -5.54 -19.88 0.25
N HIS A 260 -4.77 -20.67 1.02
CA HIS A 260 -4.94 -20.78 2.47
C HIS A 260 -4.50 -19.49 3.18
N ALA A 261 -3.32 -18.97 2.81
CA ALA A 261 -2.76 -17.76 3.40
C ALA A 261 -1.96 -16.96 2.35
N TYR A 262 -1.80 -15.66 2.59
CA TYR A 262 -1.13 -14.75 1.67
C TYR A 262 0.09 -14.07 2.31
N ALA A 263 1.23 -14.07 1.65
CA ALA A 263 2.46 -13.41 2.08
C ALA A 263 2.89 -12.33 1.07
N SER A 264 3.15 -11.09 1.51
CA SER A 264 3.55 -10.04 0.57
C SER A 264 4.50 -9.01 1.16
N THR A 265 5.15 -8.24 0.27
CA THR A 265 5.96 -7.08 0.64
C THR A 265 5.13 -5.86 1.09
N ALA A 266 3.93 -6.07 1.61
CA ALA A 266 3.08 -5.06 2.26
C ALA A 266 2.67 -3.87 1.35
N GLY A 267 2.42 -4.11 0.06
CA GLY A 267 1.79 -3.14 -0.84
C GLY A 267 0.32 -2.92 -0.47
N PHE A 268 -0.14 -1.66 -0.42
CA PHE A 268 -1.48 -1.31 0.06
C PHE A 268 -2.59 -2.03 -0.69
N GLU A 269 -2.57 -2.01 -2.04
CA GLU A 269 -3.64 -2.59 -2.85
C GLU A 269 -3.79 -4.10 -2.63
N SER A 270 -2.70 -4.88 -2.74
CA SER A 270 -2.77 -6.34 -2.58
C SER A 270 -3.14 -6.77 -1.15
N VAL A 271 -2.76 -5.96 -0.15
CA VAL A 271 -3.19 -6.17 1.24
C VAL A 271 -4.71 -5.95 1.37
N CYS A 272 -5.25 -4.87 0.78
CA CYS A 272 -6.70 -4.63 0.76
C CYS A 272 -7.47 -5.74 0.05
N GLU A 273 -6.95 -6.26 -1.06
CA GLU A 273 -7.56 -7.36 -1.80
C GLU A 273 -7.61 -8.65 -0.96
N ALA A 274 -6.50 -8.99 -0.31
CA ALA A 274 -6.46 -10.15 0.59
C ALA A 274 -7.36 -9.98 1.81
N MET A 275 -7.42 -8.80 2.43
CA MET A 275 -8.36 -8.50 3.52
C MET A 275 -9.83 -8.63 3.05
N TYR A 276 -10.14 -8.14 1.84
CA TYR A 276 -11.47 -8.27 1.25
C TYR A 276 -11.88 -9.72 1.03
N LEU A 277 -10.93 -10.55 0.58
CA LEU A 277 -11.12 -12.00 0.39
C LEU A 277 -11.04 -12.79 1.70
N GLY A 278 -10.78 -12.15 2.84
CA GLY A 278 -10.71 -12.80 4.15
C GLY A 278 -9.51 -13.74 4.29
N LYS A 279 -8.36 -13.39 3.70
CA LYS A 279 -7.15 -14.23 3.76
C LYS A 279 -6.22 -13.82 4.90
N PRO A 280 -5.69 -14.78 5.68
CA PRO A 280 -4.60 -14.50 6.63
C PRO A 280 -3.39 -13.91 5.94
N LEU A 281 -2.77 -12.87 6.52
CA LEU A 281 -1.74 -12.06 5.88
C LEU A 281 -0.41 -12.10 6.63
N LEU A 282 0.69 -12.38 5.92
CA LEU A 282 2.06 -12.04 6.36
C LEU A 282 2.55 -10.82 5.57
N MET A 283 2.89 -9.76 6.27
CA MET A 283 3.41 -8.53 5.70
C MET A 283 4.93 -8.41 5.94
N VAL A 284 5.71 -8.36 4.84
CA VAL A 284 7.18 -8.29 4.85
C VAL A 284 7.64 -6.98 4.21
N PRO A 285 7.66 -5.86 4.97
CA PRO A 285 7.91 -4.54 4.40
C PRO A 285 9.37 -4.35 3.96
N SER A 286 9.56 -3.91 2.72
CA SER A 286 10.86 -3.64 2.11
C SER A 286 11.34 -2.19 2.23
N HIS A 287 10.43 -1.24 2.45
CA HIS A 287 10.73 0.20 2.60
C HIS A 287 9.78 0.90 3.58
N ILE A 288 10.04 2.18 3.85
CA ILE A 288 9.37 2.93 4.93
C ILE A 288 7.85 3.01 4.78
N GLU A 289 7.32 3.20 3.59
CA GLU A 289 5.88 3.22 3.33
C GLU A 289 5.25 1.88 3.69
N GLN A 290 5.83 0.76 3.22
CA GLN A 290 5.36 -0.59 3.53
C GLN A 290 5.45 -0.92 5.01
N LYS A 291 6.44 -0.35 5.74
CA LYS A 291 6.49 -0.44 7.21
C LYS A 291 5.31 0.28 7.88
N CYS A 292 4.91 1.43 7.35
CA CYS A 292 3.73 2.14 7.82
C CYS A 292 2.45 1.34 7.51
N ASN A 293 2.35 0.74 6.32
CA ASN A 293 1.22 -0.11 5.93
C ASN A 293 1.09 -1.32 6.86
N ALA A 294 2.21 -2.04 7.09
CA ALA A 294 2.21 -3.19 7.98
C ALA A 294 1.84 -2.80 9.43
N TYR A 295 2.38 -1.68 9.91
CA TYR A 295 2.05 -1.17 11.23
C TYR A 295 0.56 -0.82 11.37
N ASP A 296 -0.02 -0.17 10.39
CA ASP A 296 -1.44 0.24 10.36
C ASP A 296 -2.37 -0.98 10.25
N ALA A 297 -2.07 -1.92 9.35
CA ALA A 297 -2.88 -3.12 9.15
C ALA A 297 -2.88 -4.07 10.37
N THR A 298 -1.76 -4.11 11.14
CA THR A 298 -1.62 -4.97 12.33
C THR A 298 -2.04 -4.27 13.64
N GLU A 299 -2.55 -3.04 13.61
CA GLU A 299 -2.90 -2.30 14.83
C GLU A 299 -3.98 -3.01 15.65
N GLY A 300 -4.97 -3.61 15.01
CA GLY A 300 -6.01 -4.42 15.67
C GLY A 300 -5.44 -5.64 16.41
N CYS A 301 -4.53 -6.36 15.78
CA CYS A 301 -3.86 -7.53 16.38
C CYS A 301 -3.04 -7.15 17.62
N ARG A 302 -2.34 -6.03 17.58
CA ARG A 302 -1.55 -5.53 18.72
C ARG A 302 -2.42 -5.14 19.91
N MET A 303 -3.56 -4.52 19.65
CA MET A 303 -4.54 -4.18 20.70
C MET A 303 -5.11 -5.41 21.37
N ALA A 304 -5.37 -6.48 20.62
CA ALA A 304 -5.91 -7.73 21.14
C ALA A 304 -4.87 -8.54 21.93
N SER A 305 -3.61 -8.58 21.48
CA SER A 305 -2.54 -9.41 22.06
C SER A 305 -1.69 -8.71 23.12
N GLY A 306 -1.79 -7.39 23.25
CA GLY A 306 -0.90 -6.61 24.12
C GLY A 306 0.58 -6.61 23.69
N ARG A 307 0.90 -7.13 22.52
CA ARG A 307 2.26 -7.24 21.98
C ARG A 307 2.52 -6.17 20.92
N ASP A 308 3.69 -5.52 21.00
CA ASP A 308 4.25 -4.74 19.88
C ASP A 308 4.86 -5.74 18.87
N SER A 309 4.07 -6.30 17.99
CA SER A 309 4.44 -7.36 17.05
C SER A 309 5.17 -6.88 15.77
N VAL A 310 5.79 -5.69 15.79
CA VAL A 310 6.72 -5.29 14.73
C VAL A 310 8.14 -5.60 15.18
N PRO A 311 8.89 -6.47 14.49
CA PRO A 311 10.28 -6.75 14.83
C PRO A 311 11.08 -5.44 14.89
N SER A 312 11.68 -5.13 16.03
CA SER A 312 12.72 -4.12 16.14
C SER A 312 13.87 -4.55 15.23
N GLY A 313 14.05 -3.85 14.11
CA GLY A 313 15.03 -4.18 13.08
C GLY A 313 16.41 -4.45 13.64
N GLY A 314 17.06 -5.42 13.02
CA GLY A 314 18.30 -6.05 13.36
C GLY A 314 19.42 -5.19 13.92
N SER A 315 20.19 -5.82 14.76
CA SER A 315 21.44 -5.42 15.39
C SER A 315 22.28 -4.46 14.54
N GLU A 316 22.36 -3.20 14.97
CA GLU A 316 23.51 -2.36 14.66
C GLU A 316 24.74 -2.96 15.36
N ALA A 317 25.78 -3.21 14.58
CA ALA A 317 27.06 -3.66 15.07
C ALA A 317 27.60 -2.67 16.13
N SER A 318 27.87 -3.17 17.31
CA SER A 318 28.49 -2.46 18.43
C SER A 318 29.91 -2.04 18.06
N GLY A 319 30.11 -0.72 17.88
CA GLY A 319 31.38 -0.08 18.05
C GLY A 319 31.35 0.66 19.38
N GLY A 320 32.16 0.19 20.34
CA GLY A 320 32.18 0.73 21.67
C GLY A 320 32.84 2.11 21.73
N ASP A 321 32.36 2.94 22.65
CA ASP A 321 33.22 3.72 23.51
C ASP A 321 32.46 4.15 24.77
N LYS A 322 33.08 3.88 25.90
CA LYS A 322 32.63 4.21 27.27
C LYS A 322 32.99 5.66 27.61
N ALA A 323 32.09 6.40 28.21
CA ALA A 323 32.38 7.39 29.20
C ALA A 323 31.20 7.65 30.16
N PRO A 324 31.44 8.04 31.42
CA PRO A 324 30.53 7.78 32.53
C PRO A 324 29.69 8.95 33.01
N GLY A 325 28.52 8.62 33.51
CA GLY A 325 27.86 9.17 34.69
C GLY A 325 27.62 10.65 34.86
N ARG A 326 26.31 10.96 35.04
CA ARG A 326 25.80 11.76 36.17
C ARG A 326 24.28 11.60 36.27
N GLY A 327 23.85 11.29 37.49
CA GLY A 327 22.46 11.16 37.87
C GLY A 327 21.74 12.52 37.96
N GLY A 328 20.42 12.47 37.87
CA GLY A 328 19.52 13.58 38.12
C GLY A 328 18.09 13.03 38.17
N GLU A 329 17.61 12.75 39.36
CA GLU A 329 16.20 12.51 39.67
C GLU A 329 15.39 13.79 39.44
N ALA A 330 14.18 13.67 38.89
CA ALA A 330 13.12 14.64 39.07
C ALA A 330 11.73 13.99 38.86
N PRO A 331 10.67 14.49 39.49
CA PRO A 331 9.64 13.64 40.08
C PRO A 331 8.38 13.48 39.22
N CYS A 332 7.64 12.42 39.58
CA CYS A 332 6.31 12.05 39.09
C CYS A 332 5.28 13.17 39.36
N GLY A 333 4.66 13.64 38.28
CA GLY A 333 3.41 14.41 38.33
C GLY A 333 2.29 13.60 37.70
N GLY A 334 1.43 12.98 38.53
CA GLY A 334 0.26 12.28 38.06
C GLY A 334 -0.82 13.26 37.59
N SER A 335 -1.32 13.07 36.37
CA SER A 335 -2.61 13.63 35.97
C SER A 335 -3.58 12.50 35.65
N LYS A 336 -4.67 12.47 36.40
CA LYS A 336 -5.81 11.57 36.23
C LYS A 336 -6.49 11.89 34.89
N ALA A 337 -6.55 10.89 34.02
CA ALA A 337 -7.40 10.93 32.85
C ALA A 337 -8.83 10.56 33.26
N SER A 338 -9.77 11.45 32.99
CA SER A 338 -11.20 11.26 33.15
C SER A 338 -11.78 10.45 32.01
N GLY A 339 -12.70 9.55 32.33
CA GLY A 339 -13.79 8.93 31.61
C GLY A 339 -13.74 8.87 30.09
N GLY A 340 -13.39 7.72 29.52
CA GLY A 340 -13.67 7.39 28.13
C GLY A 340 -14.99 6.65 28.04
N ASP A 341 -15.89 7.14 27.18
CA ASP A 341 -17.16 6.49 26.82
C ASP A 341 -16.92 5.06 26.31
N LYS A 342 -17.59 4.11 26.91
CA LYS A 342 -17.63 2.72 26.44
C LYS A 342 -18.46 2.64 25.16
N ALA A 343 -17.85 2.20 24.09
CA ALA A 343 -18.56 1.73 22.90
C ALA A 343 -19.47 0.53 23.24
N PRO A 344 -20.63 0.37 22.57
CA PRO A 344 -21.57 -0.71 22.86
C PRO A 344 -20.96 -2.07 22.53
N GLY A 345 -20.99 -2.97 23.52
CA GLY A 345 -20.42 -4.30 23.47
C GLY A 345 -21.16 -5.23 22.51
N GLY A 346 -20.50 -5.60 21.43
CA GLY A 346 -20.68 -6.87 20.75
C GLY A 346 -19.50 -7.76 21.11
N GLY A 347 -19.76 -8.89 21.80
CA GLY A 347 -18.73 -9.82 22.28
C GLY A 347 -18.13 -10.67 21.14
N GLY A 348 -17.47 -10.03 20.16
CA GLY A 348 -16.67 -10.69 19.14
C GLY A 348 -15.20 -10.37 19.35
N GLU A 349 -14.32 -11.31 19.04
CA GLU A 349 -12.87 -11.08 19.01
C GLU A 349 -12.55 -9.90 18.07
N ALA A 350 -11.59 -9.07 18.51
CA ALA A 350 -11.13 -7.94 17.69
C ALA A 350 -10.50 -8.45 16.38
N PRO A 351 -10.76 -7.81 15.22
CA PRO A 351 -10.19 -8.22 13.95
C PRO A 351 -8.66 -8.28 14.02
N CYS A 352 -8.09 -9.38 13.56
CA CYS A 352 -6.65 -9.61 13.46
C CYS A 352 -6.31 -10.18 12.08
N PRO A 353 -6.31 -9.35 11.02
CA PRO A 353 -6.17 -9.83 9.65
C PRO A 353 -4.72 -10.12 9.23
N ALA A 354 -3.73 -9.60 9.94
CA ALA A 354 -2.35 -9.63 9.49
C ALA A 354 -1.32 -9.74 10.62
N VAL A 355 -0.20 -10.37 10.30
CA VAL A 355 1.04 -10.38 11.08
C VAL A 355 2.18 -9.79 10.23
N ALA A 356 3.21 -9.24 10.86
CA ALA A 356 4.35 -8.65 10.16
C ALA A 356 5.68 -9.30 10.57
N SER A 357 6.59 -9.43 9.58
CA SER A 357 7.96 -9.93 9.78
C SER A 357 8.94 -9.12 8.92
N ASP A 358 10.24 -9.24 9.15
CA ASP A 358 11.29 -8.65 8.31
C ASP A 358 11.77 -9.60 7.19
N ARG A 359 11.26 -10.83 7.15
CA ARG A 359 11.51 -11.87 6.16
C ARG A 359 10.24 -12.66 5.86
N PHE A 360 10.24 -13.48 4.81
CA PHE A 360 9.16 -14.41 4.52
C PHE A 360 9.21 -15.61 5.50
N ASP A 361 8.76 -15.36 6.72
CA ASP A 361 8.63 -16.34 7.79
C ASP A 361 7.30 -17.08 7.63
N LEU A 362 7.31 -18.18 6.87
CA LEU A 362 6.09 -18.90 6.54
C LEU A 362 5.60 -19.79 7.70
N ASP A 363 6.46 -20.15 8.66
CA ASP A 363 6.03 -20.80 9.91
C ASP A 363 5.15 -19.85 10.74
N LEU A 364 5.59 -18.58 10.84
CA LEU A 364 4.80 -17.55 11.49
C LEU A 364 3.44 -17.36 10.79
N LEU A 365 3.42 -17.37 9.44
CA LEU A 365 2.18 -17.23 8.69
C LEU A 365 1.22 -18.40 8.92
N LEU A 366 1.70 -19.63 8.84
CA LEU A 366 0.87 -20.82 9.06
C LEU A 366 0.33 -20.86 10.50
N HIS A 367 1.21 -20.63 11.50
CA HIS A 367 0.77 -20.54 12.88
C HIS A 367 -0.30 -19.46 13.09
N PHE A 368 -0.11 -18.28 12.50
CA PHE A 368 -1.06 -17.18 12.55
C PHE A 368 -2.39 -17.55 11.88
N ALA A 369 -2.35 -18.15 10.69
CA ALA A 369 -3.53 -18.53 9.93
C ALA A 369 -4.40 -19.54 10.68
N ASP A 370 -3.76 -20.51 11.33
CA ASP A 370 -4.46 -21.62 11.99
C ASP A 370 -4.94 -21.29 13.42
N ASN A 371 -4.31 -20.30 14.09
CA ASN A 371 -4.55 -20.11 15.54
C ASN A 371 -4.96 -18.69 15.93
N GLU A 372 -4.57 -17.65 15.19
CA GLU A 372 -4.72 -16.26 15.63
C GLU A 372 -5.53 -15.39 14.64
N PHE A 373 -5.76 -15.87 13.42
CA PHE A 373 -6.42 -15.10 12.39
C PHE A 373 -7.90 -14.83 12.71
N VAL A 374 -8.27 -13.56 12.70
CA VAL A 374 -9.67 -13.11 12.80
C VAL A 374 -9.97 -12.15 11.66
N ALA A 375 -10.77 -12.60 10.71
CA ALA A 375 -11.15 -11.77 9.56
C ALA A 375 -11.94 -10.53 10.00
N ASP A 376 -11.60 -9.38 9.42
CA ASP A 376 -12.40 -8.17 9.59
C ASP A 376 -13.68 -8.25 8.75
N LYS A 377 -14.79 -8.57 9.39
CA LYS A 377 -16.10 -8.70 8.75
C LYS A 377 -16.66 -7.36 8.26
N SER A 378 -16.16 -6.24 8.76
CA SER A 378 -16.60 -4.89 8.36
C SER A 378 -15.85 -4.37 7.12
N PHE A 379 -14.66 -4.90 6.85
CA PHE A 379 -13.83 -4.44 5.73
C PHE A 379 -14.49 -4.59 4.35
N PRO A 380 -15.19 -5.69 4.03
CA PRO A 380 -15.88 -5.82 2.74
C PRO A 380 -16.93 -4.72 2.50
N ASP A 381 -17.72 -4.35 3.51
CA ASP A 381 -18.70 -3.28 3.38
C ASP A 381 -18.03 -1.91 3.24
N TRP A 382 -16.95 -1.68 4.00
CA TRP A 382 -16.10 -0.50 3.85
C TRP A 382 -15.55 -0.37 2.43
N ALA A 383 -14.94 -1.42 1.89
CA ALA A 383 -14.39 -1.42 0.54
C ALA A 383 -15.47 -1.22 -0.54
N ARG A 384 -16.66 -1.84 -0.39
CA ARG A 384 -17.77 -1.68 -1.34
C ARG A 384 -18.38 -0.30 -1.35
N SER A 385 -18.26 0.46 -0.28
CA SER A 385 -18.73 1.85 -0.24
C SER A 385 -17.93 2.80 -1.13
N ALA A 386 -16.80 2.34 -1.70
CA ALA A 386 -15.87 3.17 -2.47
C ALA A 386 -16.56 3.96 -3.59
N ASP A 387 -17.35 3.30 -4.44
CA ASP A 387 -17.95 3.95 -5.60
C ASP A 387 -18.82 5.15 -5.19
N SER A 388 -19.68 4.99 -4.19
CA SER A 388 -20.54 6.07 -3.70
C SER A 388 -19.77 7.20 -3.03
N VAL A 389 -18.72 6.86 -2.26
CA VAL A 389 -17.88 7.85 -1.58
C VAL A 389 -17.07 8.66 -2.59
N PHE A 390 -16.44 8.01 -3.57
CA PHE A 390 -15.62 8.72 -4.56
C PHE A 390 -16.45 9.63 -5.46
N LEU A 391 -17.61 9.19 -5.92
CA LEU A 391 -18.51 10.02 -6.73
C LEU A 391 -18.90 11.28 -5.99
N LYS A 392 -19.32 11.14 -4.72
CA LYS A 392 -19.65 12.29 -3.86
C LYS A 392 -18.47 13.25 -3.68
N GLU A 393 -17.25 12.72 -3.50
CA GLU A 393 -16.09 13.54 -3.16
C GLU A 393 -15.42 14.18 -4.39
N LEU A 394 -15.63 13.64 -5.59
CA LEU A 394 -15.11 14.19 -6.86
C LEU A 394 -16.07 15.13 -7.56
N THR A 395 -17.34 15.22 -7.13
CA THR A 395 -18.30 16.19 -7.63
C THR A 395 -18.06 17.54 -6.95
N PHE A 396 -17.71 18.56 -7.73
CA PHE A 396 -17.59 19.94 -7.30
C PHE A 396 -18.78 20.70 -7.87
N SER A 397 -19.69 21.12 -7.00
CA SER A 397 -20.80 22.04 -7.31
C SER A 397 -20.36 23.49 -7.26
#